data_69a429bb4c663a73f80c69b1cff9be93
#
_entry.id   69a429bb4c663a73f80c69b1cff9be93
#
_cell.length_a   1.000
_cell.length_b   1.000
_cell.length_c   1.000
_cell.angle_alpha   90.00
_cell.angle_beta   90.00
_cell.angle_gamma   90.00
#
_symmetry.space_group_name_H-M   'P 1'
#
loop_
_entity.id
_entity.type
_entity.pdbx_description
1 polymer ?
#
loop_
_entity_poly.entity_id
_entity_poly.type
_entity_poly.pdbx_seq_one_letter_code
_entity_poly.pdbx_strand_id
1 'polypeptide(L)'
;MTQGIAFFDFDDTLARGDSILPFLLYCIRKRISPRRQLIKAAGAFLYWKLRASRAKSATLSFLKGRSADEMLDVARAFFRDEYLPRFYQDGLTELWSLRSQGMKLVVVSASPDVYMRALPEFMPIDAVLSTRCEVGGDGRYTGQVGENCKGEEKVRRIEQYLKENGFVLDMKCSSAYGDSPSDADMMALVNRAVLVNPKKALLRRRPDGIVVHWT
;
A
#
# COMPACT_ATOMS: atom_id res chain seq x y z
N MET A 1 3.83 -9.85 -23.38
CA MET A 1 2.78 -10.88 -23.29
C MET A 1 1.55 -10.23 -22.68
N THR A 2 0.36 -10.55 -23.22
CA THR A 2 -0.92 -10.11 -22.61
C THR A 2 -1.12 -10.86 -21.29
N GLN A 3 -1.41 -10.13 -20.21
CA GLN A 3 -1.43 -10.68 -18.86
C GLN A 3 -2.65 -10.19 -18.09
N GLY A 4 -3.40 -11.12 -17.48
CA GLY A 4 -4.40 -10.81 -16.46
C GLY A 4 -3.74 -10.41 -15.15
N ILE A 5 -4.07 -9.23 -14.64
CA ILE A 5 -3.49 -8.68 -13.41
C ILE A 5 -4.61 -8.24 -12.48
N ALA A 6 -4.48 -8.57 -11.20
CA ALA A 6 -5.34 -8.05 -10.16
C ALA A 6 -4.58 -7.00 -9.33
N PHE A 7 -5.08 -5.79 -9.31
CA PHE A 7 -4.54 -4.67 -8.54
C PHE A 7 -5.32 -4.50 -7.24
N PHE A 8 -4.62 -4.38 -6.13
CA PHE A 8 -5.23 -4.23 -4.82
C PHE A 8 -4.73 -2.97 -4.12
N ASP A 9 -5.63 -2.14 -3.63
CA ASP A 9 -5.26 -1.22 -2.55
C ASP A 9 -4.97 -2.03 -1.27
N PHE A 10 -4.33 -1.41 -0.28
CA PHE A 10 -3.93 -2.10 0.94
C PHE A 10 -4.77 -1.71 2.16
N ASP A 11 -4.69 -0.44 2.58
CA ASP A 11 -5.35 0.07 3.79
C ASP A 11 -6.89 0.10 3.59
N ASP A 12 -7.66 -0.45 4.51
CA ASP A 12 -9.12 -0.66 4.42
C ASP A 12 -9.58 -1.54 3.23
N THR A 13 -8.64 -2.11 2.45
CA THR A 13 -8.94 -3.05 1.35
C THR A 13 -8.46 -4.46 1.67
N LEU A 14 -7.15 -4.71 1.80
CA LEU A 14 -6.60 -6.02 2.22
C LEU A 14 -6.42 -6.12 3.74
N ALA A 15 -6.29 -5.00 4.42
CA ALA A 15 -6.12 -4.94 5.86
C ALA A 15 -6.99 -3.84 6.49
N ARG A 16 -7.49 -4.09 7.70
CA ARG A 16 -8.34 -3.16 8.45
C ARG A 16 -7.57 -1.94 8.91
N GLY A 17 -8.04 -0.76 8.54
CA GLY A 17 -7.54 0.53 8.98
C GLY A 17 -6.24 0.97 8.31
N ASP A 18 -5.76 2.13 8.71
CA ASP A 18 -4.52 2.75 8.22
C ASP A 18 -3.29 2.08 8.83
N SER A 19 -2.31 1.72 8.01
CA SER A 19 -1.10 0.99 8.45
C SER A 19 0.03 1.87 8.98
N ILE A 20 0.05 3.17 8.63
CA ILE A 20 1.15 4.08 9.03
C ILE A 20 1.21 4.27 10.54
N LEU A 21 0.07 4.56 11.19
CA LEU A 21 0.03 4.81 12.64
C LEU A 21 0.42 3.57 13.45
N PRO A 22 -0.12 2.37 13.18
CA PRO A 22 0.35 1.14 13.83
C PRO A 22 1.86 0.92 13.66
N PHE A 23 2.43 1.14 12.47
CA PHE A 23 3.86 1.01 12.24
C PHE A 23 4.67 2.02 13.07
N LEU A 24 4.26 3.29 13.14
CA LEU A 24 4.91 4.29 13.97
C LEU A 24 4.87 3.90 15.46
N LEU A 25 3.70 3.45 15.95
CA LEU A 25 3.56 2.99 17.34
C LEU A 25 4.43 1.76 17.63
N TYR A 26 4.54 0.85 16.67
CA TYR A 26 5.48 -0.28 16.76
C TYR A 26 6.92 0.20 16.89
N CYS A 27 7.36 1.12 16.04
CA CYS A 27 8.70 1.72 16.10
C CYS A 27 8.97 2.42 17.43
N ILE A 28 7.97 3.09 18.03
CA ILE A 28 8.06 3.70 19.37
C ILE A 28 8.29 2.63 20.45
N ARG A 29 7.47 1.57 20.45
CA ARG A 29 7.56 0.48 21.43
C ARG A 29 8.90 -0.26 21.35
N LYS A 30 9.35 -0.55 20.14
CA LYS A 30 10.63 -1.25 19.89
C LYS A 30 11.86 -0.32 19.97
N ARG A 31 11.66 0.98 20.31
CA ARG A 31 12.74 1.97 20.45
C ARG A 31 13.64 2.10 19.20
N ILE A 32 13.04 1.93 18.01
CA ILE A 32 13.75 1.99 16.74
C ILE A 32 14.40 3.37 16.51
N SER A 33 13.80 4.43 17.05
CA SER A 33 14.34 5.79 17.01
C SER A 33 14.12 6.51 18.34
N PRO A 34 14.85 7.62 18.62
CA PRO A 34 14.61 8.40 19.82
C PRO A 34 13.14 8.80 19.94
N ARG A 35 12.54 8.56 21.10
CA ARG A 35 11.10 8.78 21.38
C ARG A 35 10.62 10.15 20.89
N ARG A 36 11.42 11.20 21.08
CA ARG A 36 11.09 12.58 20.66
C ARG A 36 10.86 12.70 19.14
N GLN A 37 11.61 11.96 18.30
CA GLN A 37 11.45 11.98 16.83
C GLN A 37 10.18 11.25 16.43
N LEU A 38 9.91 10.12 17.04
CA LEU A 38 8.71 9.32 16.78
C LEU A 38 7.43 10.02 17.26
N ILE A 39 7.48 10.74 18.39
CA ILE A 39 6.35 11.57 18.87
C ILE A 39 6.09 12.72 17.88
N LYS A 40 7.13 13.38 17.38
CA LYS A 40 7.01 14.40 16.32
C LYS A 40 6.38 13.80 15.04
N ALA A 41 6.82 12.61 14.64
CA ALA A 41 6.28 11.90 13.49
C ALA A 41 4.79 11.54 13.66
N ALA A 42 4.39 11.06 14.84
CA ALA A 42 3.00 10.78 15.16
C ALA A 42 2.13 12.05 15.16
N GLY A 43 2.64 13.14 15.72
CA GLY A 43 1.98 14.46 15.67
C GLY A 43 1.84 14.99 14.25
N ALA A 44 2.88 14.85 13.42
CA ALA A 44 2.84 15.22 12.01
C ALA A 44 1.83 14.37 11.21
N PHE A 45 1.73 13.07 11.52
CA PHE A 45 0.73 12.19 10.91
C PHE A 45 -0.70 12.62 11.26
N LEU A 46 -0.96 12.93 12.54
CA LEU A 46 -2.28 13.40 12.97
C LEU A 46 -2.63 14.74 12.28
N TYR A 47 -1.67 15.66 12.19
CA TYR A 47 -1.84 16.92 11.49
C TYR A 47 -2.10 16.71 9.98
N TRP A 48 -1.39 15.78 9.35
CA TRP A 48 -1.58 15.42 7.94
C TRP A 48 -2.97 14.84 7.68
N LYS A 49 -3.47 13.96 8.54
CA LYS A 49 -4.83 13.39 8.43
C LYS A 49 -5.90 14.47 8.50
N LEU A 50 -5.63 15.58 9.19
CA LEU A 50 -6.56 16.71 9.36
C LEU A 50 -6.45 17.77 8.26
N ARG A 51 -5.29 17.97 7.60
CA ARG A 51 -5.03 19.13 6.73
C ARG A 51 -4.25 18.91 5.42
N ALA A 52 -4.05 17.66 4.95
CA ALA A 52 -3.43 17.27 3.65
C ALA A 52 -2.06 17.89 3.22
N SER A 53 -1.30 17.09 2.57
CA SER A 53 -0.27 17.10 1.52
C SER A 53 1.23 17.21 1.87
N ARG A 54 1.72 18.01 2.82
CA ARG A 54 3.21 18.11 3.06
C ARG A 54 3.71 17.35 4.29
N ALA A 55 2.83 16.80 5.11
CA ALA A 55 3.19 16.21 6.40
C ALA A 55 3.68 14.76 6.32
N LYS A 56 3.62 14.11 5.14
CA LYS A 56 4.07 12.71 4.98
C LYS A 56 5.59 12.59 5.17
N SER A 57 6.36 13.52 4.59
CA SER A 57 7.82 13.59 4.80
C SER A 57 8.18 13.84 6.27
N ALA A 58 7.41 14.69 6.96
CA ALA A 58 7.62 14.95 8.40
C ALA A 58 7.31 13.69 9.24
N THR A 59 6.27 12.93 8.88
CA THR A 59 5.90 11.68 9.53
C THR A 59 7.00 10.62 9.43
N LEU A 60 7.69 10.54 8.30
CA LEU A 60 8.74 9.56 8.03
C LEU A 60 10.17 10.10 8.26
N SER A 61 10.31 11.33 8.74
CA SER A 61 11.62 11.96 9.00
C SER A 61 12.50 11.18 10.00
N PHE A 62 11.91 10.35 10.85
CA PHE A 62 12.64 9.48 11.77
C PHE A 62 13.46 8.38 11.07
N LEU A 63 13.16 8.08 9.81
CA LEU A 63 13.91 7.12 8.99
C LEU A 63 15.31 7.64 8.64
N LYS A 64 15.54 8.97 8.63
CA LYS A 64 16.80 9.56 8.20
C LYS A 64 18.01 8.92 8.88
N GLY A 65 18.94 8.41 8.06
CA GLY A 65 20.16 7.73 8.51
C GLY A 65 19.96 6.27 8.94
N ARG A 66 18.74 5.72 8.89
CA ARG A 66 18.47 4.31 9.17
C ARG A 66 18.84 3.45 7.97
N SER A 67 19.42 2.28 8.23
CA SER A 67 19.68 1.29 7.18
C SER A 67 18.36 0.77 6.58
N ALA A 68 18.33 0.64 5.26
CA ALA A 68 17.17 0.09 4.57
C ALA A 68 16.95 -1.40 4.92
N ASP A 69 18.01 -2.16 5.15
CA ASP A 69 17.94 -3.57 5.53
C ASP A 69 17.46 -3.75 6.97
N GLU A 70 18.00 -2.97 7.92
CA GLU A 70 17.49 -2.95 9.30
C GLU A 70 15.99 -2.61 9.37
N MET A 71 15.55 -1.66 8.55
CA MET A 71 14.14 -1.28 8.52
C MET A 71 13.27 -2.35 7.85
N LEU A 72 13.82 -3.16 6.93
CA LEU A 72 13.11 -4.32 6.39
C LEU A 72 12.88 -5.39 7.47
N ASP A 73 13.86 -5.65 8.32
CA ASP A 73 13.69 -6.57 9.46
C ASP A 73 12.67 -6.07 10.47
N VAL A 74 12.67 -4.75 10.73
CA VAL A 74 11.64 -4.10 11.55
C VAL A 74 10.24 -4.27 10.93
N ALA A 75 10.13 -4.13 9.60
CA ALA A 75 8.87 -4.31 8.88
C ALA A 75 8.36 -5.76 8.96
N ARG A 76 9.24 -6.75 8.78
CA ARG A 76 8.93 -8.18 8.95
C ARG A 76 8.39 -8.48 10.34
N ALA A 77 9.08 -7.95 11.35
CA ALA A 77 8.66 -8.11 12.74
C ALA A 77 7.32 -7.40 13.00
N PHE A 78 7.10 -6.21 12.47
CA PHE A 78 5.84 -5.49 12.56
C PHE A 78 4.66 -6.29 11.99
N PHE A 79 4.80 -6.83 10.78
CA PHE A 79 3.75 -7.65 10.18
C PHE A 79 3.46 -8.88 11.04
N ARG A 80 4.49 -9.63 11.41
CA ARG A 80 4.37 -10.87 12.20
C ARG A 80 3.75 -10.64 13.58
N ASP A 81 4.26 -9.65 14.30
CA ASP A 81 3.92 -9.45 15.70
C ASP A 81 2.54 -8.77 15.88
N GLU A 82 2.12 -7.92 14.93
CA GLU A 82 1.01 -7.00 15.21
C GLU A 82 0.02 -6.80 14.05
N TYR A 83 0.45 -7.01 12.79
CA TYR A 83 -0.38 -6.58 11.68
C TYR A 83 -1.15 -7.72 11.00
N LEU A 84 -0.64 -8.96 11.05
CA LEU A 84 -1.32 -10.14 10.46
C LEU A 84 -2.78 -10.29 10.89
N PRO A 85 -3.17 -10.05 12.17
CA PRO A 85 -4.57 -10.17 12.59
C PRO A 85 -5.51 -9.13 11.96
N ARG A 86 -4.97 -8.12 11.28
CA ARG A 86 -5.75 -7.08 10.61
C ARG A 86 -6.11 -7.43 9.16
N PHE A 87 -5.49 -8.46 8.59
CA PHE A 87 -5.83 -8.87 7.23
C PHE A 87 -7.25 -9.43 7.16
N TYR A 88 -8.00 -9.00 6.15
CA TYR A 88 -9.30 -9.57 5.87
C TYR A 88 -9.14 -10.99 5.32
N GLN A 89 -9.79 -11.97 5.96
CA GLN A 89 -9.70 -13.37 5.55
C GLN A 89 -10.29 -13.59 4.15
N ASP A 90 -11.37 -12.89 3.83
CA ASP A 90 -11.98 -12.90 2.49
C ASP A 90 -10.98 -12.38 1.45
N GLY A 91 -10.23 -11.33 1.77
CA GLY A 91 -9.18 -10.77 0.91
C GLY A 91 -8.05 -11.75 0.65
N LEU A 92 -7.58 -12.46 1.69
CA LEU A 92 -6.57 -13.52 1.54
C LEU A 92 -7.11 -14.68 0.68
N THR A 93 -8.35 -15.08 0.86
CA THR A 93 -9.01 -16.11 0.07
C THR A 93 -9.09 -15.72 -1.41
N GLU A 94 -9.49 -14.48 -1.70
CA GLU A 94 -9.54 -13.93 -3.06
C GLU A 94 -8.15 -13.91 -3.71
N LEU A 95 -7.11 -13.48 -2.98
CA LEU A 95 -5.73 -13.49 -3.48
C LEU A 95 -5.30 -14.91 -3.90
N TRP A 96 -5.54 -15.92 -3.07
CA TRP A 96 -5.21 -17.31 -3.40
C TRP A 96 -6.03 -17.85 -4.57
N SER A 97 -7.31 -17.49 -4.66
CA SER A 97 -8.18 -17.84 -5.79
C SER A 97 -7.65 -17.30 -7.10
N LEU A 98 -7.34 -16.01 -7.16
CA LEU A 98 -6.80 -15.36 -8.36
C LEU A 98 -5.39 -15.89 -8.72
N ARG A 99 -4.56 -16.18 -7.72
CA ARG A 99 -3.27 -16.82 -7.91
C ARG A 99 -3.39 -18.18 -8.59
N SER A 100 -4.35 -18.99 -8.15
CA SER A 100 -4.63 -20.32 -8.75
C SER A 100 -5.10 -20.25 -10.20
N GLN A 101 -5.69 -19.11 -10.59
CA GLN A 101 -6.10 -18.81 -11.97
C GLN A 101 -4.95 -18.28 -12.84
N GLY A 102 -3.73 -18.19 -12.30
CA GLY A 102 -2.55 -17.71 -13.02
C GLY A 102 -2.45 -16.20 -13.16
N MET A 103 -3.26 -15.44 -12.42
CA MET A 103 -3.19 -13.97 -12.43
C MET A 103 -1.96 -13.46 -11.70
N LYS A 104 -1.43 -12.33 -12.18
CA LYS A 104 -0.46 -11.53 -11.45
C LYS A 104 -1.17 -10.70 -10.38
N LEU A 105 -0.62 -10.69 -9.17
CA LEU A 105 -1.20 -9.99 -8.03
C LEU A 105 -0.30 -8.82 -7.62
N VAL A 106 -0.82 -7.59 -7.73
CA VAL A 106 -0.05 -6.37 -7.51
C VAL A 106 -0.74 -5.50 -6.48
N VAL A 107 -0.05 -5.19 -5.39
CA VAL A 107 -0.56 -4.22 -4.40
C VAL A 107 -0.13 -2.81 -4.80
N VAL A 108 -1.07 -1.87 -4.81
CA VAL A 108 -0.87 -0.46 -5.21
C VAL A 108 -1.36 0.45 -4.09
N SER A 109 -0.46 0.95 -3.25
CA SER A 109 -0.83 1.61 -2.00
C SER A 109 -0.17 2.97 -1.79
N ALA A 110 -0.91 3.87 -1.16
CA ALA A 110 -0.35 5.11 -0.64
C ALA A 110 0.60 4.91 0.54
N SER A 111 0.62 3.75 1.17
CA SER A 111 1.48 3.41 2.30
C SER A 111 2.98 3.41 1.93
N PRO A 112 3.89 3.76 2.87
CA PRO A 112 5.33 3.86 2.58
C PRO A 112 5.99 2.50 2.31
N ASP A 113 6.90 2.46 1.36
CA ASP A 113 7.65 1.26 0.99
C ASP A 113 8.55 0.73 2.11
N VAL A 114 8.92 1.55 3.08
CA VAL A 114 9.74 1.14 4.22
C VAL A 114 9.23 -0.12 4.92
N TYR A 115 7.93 -0.31 4.98
CA TYR A 115 7.34 -1.56 5.49
C TYR A 115 6.58 -2.35 4.42
N MET A 116 6.03 -1.71 3.40
CA MET A 116 5.30 -2.41 2.34
C MET A 116 6.18 -3.41 1.57
N ARG A 117 7.49 -3.22 1.51
CA ARG A 117 8.45 -4.15 0.89
C ARG A 117 8.46 -5.55 1.52
N ALA A 118 8.07 -5.66 2.80
CA ALA A 118 7.99 -6.95 3.47
C ALA A 118 6.71 -7.73 3.13
N LEU A 119 5.68 -7.07 2.56
CA LEU A 119 4.36 -7.65 2.35
C LEU A 119 4.34 -8.94 1.51
N PRO A 120 5.20 -9.12 0.45
CA PRO A 120 5.24 -10.35 -0.33
C PRO A 120 5.64 -11.60 0.46
N GLU A 121 6.21 -11.43 1.65
CA GLU A 121 6.56 -12.56 2.53
C GLU A 121 5.34 -13.10 3.32
N PHE A 122 4.24 -12.35 3.33
CA PHE A 122 3.04 -12.66 4.13
C PHE A 122 1.79 -12.98 3.29
N MET A 123 1.83 -12.70 1.99
CA MET A 123 0.70 -12.98 1.08
C MET A 123 1.20 -13.23 -0.35
N PRO A 124 0.42 -13.95 -1.18
CA PRO A 124 0.85 -14.41 -2.50
C PRO A 124 0.80 -13.28 -3.56
N ILE A 125 1.59 -12.22 -3.38
CA ILE A 125 1.65 -11.08 -4.31
C ILE A 125 2.97 -11.06 -5.08
N ASP A 126 2.93 -10.57 -6.33
CA ASP A 126 4.09 -10.52 -7.22
C ASP A 126 4.85 -9.19 -7.12
N ALA A 127 4.13 -8.10 -6.81
CA ALA A 127 4.74 -6.77 -6.69
C ALA A 127 3.98 -5.86 -5.73
N VAL A 128 4.70 -4.88 -5.19
CA VAL A 128 4.15 -3.79 -4.37
C VAL A 128 4.58 -2.45 -4.98
N LEU A 129 3.59 -1.68 -5.42
CA LEU A 129 3.73 -0.31 -5.89
C LEU A 129 3.26 0.62 -4.77
N SER A 130 4.19 1.27 -4.08
CA SER A 130 3.86 2.04 -2.88
C SER A 130 4.61 3.38 -2.85
N THR A 131 4.29 4.24 -1.89
CA THR A 131 4.99 5.53 -1.75
C THR A 131 6.45 5.29 -1.41
N ARG A 132 7.36 5.73 -2.29
CA ARG A 132 8.80 5.52 -2.13
C ARG A 132 9.39 6.40 -1.04
N CYS A 133 10.20 5.80 -0.17
CA CYS A 133 11.10 6.49 0.75
C CYS A 133 12.50 6.44 0.15
N GLU A 134 13.15 7.59 0.00
CA GLU A 134 14.43 7.67 -0.68
C GLU A 134 15.55 7.02 0.16
N VAL A 135 16.34 6.16 -0.51
CA VAL A 135 17.53 5.52 0.05
C VAL A 135 18.75 6.06 -0.69
N GLY A 136 19.73 6.55 0.04
CA GLY A 136 21.01 7.03 -0.51
C GLY A 136 21.89 5.89 -1.01
N GLY A 137 22.97 6.26 -1.70
CA GLY A 137 23.97 5.31 -2.20
C GLY A 137 24.70 4.51 -1.10
N ASP A 138 24.61 4.95 0.14
CA ASP A 138 25.11 4.26 1.34
C ASP A 138 24.12 3.24 1.95
N GLY A 139 22.99 2.98 1.30
CA GLY A 139 21.96 2.06 1.76
C GLY A 139 21.12 2.61 2.93
N ARG A 140 21.17 3.92 3.21
CA ARG A 140 20.42 4.55 4.30
C ARG A 140 19.33 5.46 3.78
N TYR A 141 18.22 5.52 4.52
CA TYR A 141 17.14 6.47 4.21
C TYR A 141 17.63 7.92 4.35
N THR A 142 17.36 8.75 3.34
CA THR A 142 17.66 10.20 3.37
C THR A 142 16.66 10.97 4.24
N GLY A 143 15.49 10.39 4.51
CA GLY A 143 14.35 11.04 5.17
C GLY A 143 13.43 11.75 4.18
N GLN A 144 13.73 11.70 2.87
CA GLN A 144 12.87 12.23 1.83
C GLN A 144 11.85 11.15 1.39
N VAL A 145 10.67 11.62 1.00
CA VAL A 145 9.56 10.78 0.54
C VAL A 145 9.14 11.28 -0.84
N GLY A 146 9.06 10.36 -1.77
CA GLY A 146 8.60 10.63 -3.12
C GLY A 146 7.11 10.94 -3.20
N GLU A 147 6.62 11.01 -4.42
CA GLU A 147 5.21 11.29 -4.68
C GLU A 147 4.29 10.23 -4.07
N ASN A 148 3.20 10.70 -3.47
CA ASN A 148 2.26 9.81 -2.77
C ASN A 148 1.50 8.93 -3.77
N CYS A 149 1.64 7.62 -3.68
CA CYS A 149 1.00 6.63 -4.56
C CYS A 149 -0.53 6.59 -4.33
N LYS A 150 -1.23 7.67 -4.76
CA LYS A 150 -2.67 7.89 -4.55
C LYS A 150 -3.29 8.55 -5.77
N GLY A 151 -4.54 8.16 -6.13
CA GLY A 151 -5.24 8.70 -7.30
C GLY A 151 -4.45 8.40 -8.59
N GLU A 152 -4.24 9.42 -9.42
CA GLU A 152 -3.53 9.30 -10.70
C GLU A 152 -2.10 8.73 -10.56
N GLU A 153 -1.43 8.95 -9.42
CA GLU A 153 -0.11 8.37 -9.18
C GLU A 153 -0.16 6.84 -9.09
N LYS A 154 -1.27 6.24 -8.64
CA LYS A 154 -1.45 4.78 -8.74
C LYS A 154 -1.40 4.31 -10.19
N VAL A 155 -2.08 5.03 -11.09
CA VAL A 155 -2.11 4.72 -12.53
C VAL A 155 -0.71 4.83 -13.12
N ARG A 156 0.00 5.93 -12.88
CA ARG A 156 1.39 6.12 -13.35
C ARG A 156 2.33 4.99 -12.90
N ARG A 157 2.21 4.54 -11.66
CA ARG A 157 3.01 3.44 -11.12
C ARG A 157 2.67 2.10 -11.77
N ILE A 158 1.40 1.85 -12.03
CA ILE A 158 0.95 0.67 -12.76
C ILE A 158 1.51 0.69 -14.19
N GLU A 159 1.38 1.79 -14.92
CA GLU A 159 1.90 1.93 -16.28
C GLU A 159 3.42 1.72 -16.33
N GLN A 160 4.15 2.30 -15.38
CA GLN A 160 5.59 2.10 -15.26
C GLN A 160 5.91 0.61 -15.01
N TYR A 161 5.22 -0.04 -14.08
CA TYR A 161 5.39 -1.47 -13.78
C TYR A 161 5.13 -2.35 -15.00
N LEU A 162 4.04 -2.10 -15.74
CA LEU A 162 3.71 -2.83 -16.96
C LEU A 162 4.82 -2.68 -18.00
N LYS A 163 5.30 -1.47 -18.23
CA LYS A 163 6.38 -1.15 -19.17
C LYS A 163 7.70 -1.84 -18.79
N GLU A 164 8.11 -1.75 -17.54
CA GLU A 164 9.37 -2.33 -17.02
C GLU A 164 9.40 -3.86 -17.13
N ASN A 165 8.22 -4.51 -17.01
CA ASN A 165 8.10 -5.96 -17.09
C ASN A 165 7.68 -6.48 -18.47
N GLY A 166 7.48 -5.60 -19.46
CA GLY A 166 7.02 -5.99 -20.78
C GLY A 166 5.62 -6.59 -20.81
N PHE A 167 4.76 -6.23 -19.85
CA PHE A 167 3.38 -6.69 -19.79
C PHE A 167 2.45 -5.79 -20.60
N VAL A 168 1.49 -6.41 -21.28
CA VAL A 168 0.32 -5.75 -21.85
C VAL A 168 -0.89 -6.13 -21.02
N LEU A 169 -1.55 -5.15 -20.42
CA LEU A 169 -2.69 -5.37 -19.56
C LEU A 169 -3.88 -5.92 -20.34
N ASP A 170 -4.36 -7.10 -19.97
CA ASP A 170 -5.65 -7.61 -20.44
C ASP A 170 -6.76 -7.03 -19.56
N MET A 171 -7.38 -5.97 -20.02
CA MET A 171 -8.46 -5.29 -19.28
C MET A 171 -9.64 -6.22 -18.95
N LYS A 172 -9.94 -7.21 -19.83
CA LYS A 172 -11.08 -8.12 -19.65
C LYS A 172 -10.82 -9.17 -18.58
N CYS A 173 -9.56 -9.64 -18.52
CA CYS A 173 -9.14 -10.65 -17.55
C CYS A 173 -8.53 -10.02 -16.28
N SER A 174 -8.50 -8.68 -16.18
CA SER A 174 -7.93 -7.97 -15.03
C SER A 174 -9.00 -7.40 -14.10
N SER A 175 -8.61 -7.21 -12.84
CA SER A 175 -9.49 -6.67 -11.80
C SER A 175 -8.76 -5.66 -10.91
N ALA A 176 -9.51 -4.75 -10.27
CA ALA A 176 -8.97 -3.81 -9.31
C ALA A 176 -9.88 -3.72 -8.08
N TYR A 177 -9.25 -3.72 -6.90
CA TYR A 177 -9.89 -3.76 -5.59
C TYR A 177 -9.52 -2.53 -4.77
N GLY A 178 -10.49 -1.86 -4.15
CA GLY A 178 -10.24 -0.68 -3.32
C GLY A 178 -11.47 -0.27 -2.53
N ASP A 179 -11.27 0.62 -1.54
CA ASP A 179 -12.29 1.09 -0.60
C ASP A 179 -12.66 2.57 -0.79
N SER A 180 -11.79 3.35 -1.43
CA SER A 180 -11.82 4.82 -1.38
C SER A 180 -11.82 5.48 -2.76
N PRO A 181 -12.26 6.76 -2.88
CA PRO A 181 -12.26 7.49 -4.15
C PRO A 181 -10.88 7.57 -4.84
N SER A 182 -9.80 7.42 -4.09
CA SER A 182 -8.44 7.41 -4.65
C SER A 182 -8.12 6.17 -5.47
N ASP A 183 -8.97 5.15 -5.43
CA ASP A 183 -8.79 3.89 -6.15
C ASP A 183 -9.57 3.88 -7.49
N ALA A 184 -10.46 4.87 -7.67
CA ALA A 184 -11.32 4.94 -8.84
C ALA A 184 -10.54 5.00 -10.16
N ASP A 185 -9.40 5.71 -10.18
CA ASP A 185 -8.57 5.86 -11.39
C ASP A 185 -7.86 4.54 -11.72
N MET A 186 -7.35 3.81 -10.73
CA MET A 186 -6.83 2.45 -10.88
C MET A 186 -7.92 1.47 -11.36
N MET A 187 -9.12 1.58 -10.83
CA MET A 187 -10.27 0.75 -11.24
C MET A 187 -10.70 1.02 -12.68
N ALA A 188 -10.46 2.21 -13.22
CA ALA A 188 -10.77 2.55 -14.61
C ALA A 188 -9.87 1.85 -15.64
N LEU A 189 -8.74 1.27 -15.20
CA LEU A 189 -7.82 0.52 -16.08
C LEU A 189 -8.33 -0.89 -16.43
N VAL A 190 -9.37 -1.38 -15.77
CA VAL A 190 -9.82 -2.77 -15.86
C VAL A 190 -11.33 -2.87 -15.98
N ASN A 191 -11.82 -4.00 -16.52
CA ASN A 191 -13.27 -4.21 -16.65
C ASN A 191 -13.94 -4.65 -15.34
N ARG A 192 -13.20 -5.27 -14.43
CA ARG A 192 -13.75 -5.73 -13.13
C ARG A 192 -13.27 -4.84 -12.00
N ALA A 193 -14.07 -3.86 -11.62
CA ALA A 193 -13.87 -3.03 -10.44
C ALA A 193 -14.59 -3.63 -9.24
N VAL A 194 -13.88 -3.94 -8.15
CA VAL A 194 -14.42 -4.50 -6.90
C VAL A 194 -14.24 -3.50 -5.77
N LEU A 195 -15.35 -3.05 -5.23
CA LEU A 195 -15.43 -2.07 -4.17
C LEU A 195 -15.50 -2.80 -2.82
N VAL A 196 -14.40 -2.83 -2.11
CA VAL A 196 -14.27 -3.55 -0.82
C VAL A 196 -14.65 -2.61 0.32
N ASN A 197 -15.66 -2.97 1.12
CA ASN A 197 -16.13 -2.15 2.24
C ASN A 197 -16.20 -0.65 1.90
N PRO A 198 -16.83 -0.25 0.77
CA PRO A 198 -16.56 1.03 0.13
C PRO A 198 -17.07 2.22 0.91
N LYS A 199 -16.28 3.28 0.92
CA LYS A 199 -16.72 4.61 1.37
C LYS A 199 -17.76 5.18 0.42
N LYS A 200 -18.77 5.88 0.95
CA LYS A 200 -19.87 6.48 0.15
C LYS A 200 -19.41 7.29 -1.07
N ALA A 201 -18.25 7.93 -0.98
CA ALA A 201 -17.70 8.71 -2.07
C ALA A 201 -17.18 7.84 -3.23
N LEU A 202 -16.66 6.62 -2.96
CA LEU A 202 -16.29 5.68 -4.01
C LEU A 202 -17.53 5.14 -4.73
N LEU A 203 -18.58 4.75 -4.00
CA LEU A 203 -19.86 4.33 -4.59
C LEU A 203 -20.43 5.35 -5.58
N ARG A 204 -20.24 6.65 -5.32
CA ARG A 204 -20.66 7.70 -6.26
C ARG A 204 -19.77 7.83 -7.48
N ARG A 205 -18.44 7.55 -7.34
CA ARG A 205 -17.48 7.60 -8.47
C ARG A 205 -17.52 6.35 -9.34
N ARG A 206 -17.87 5.20 -8.77
CA ARG A 206 -17.92 3.90 -9.43
C ARG A 206 -19.25 3.18 -9.12
N PRO A 207 -20.37 3.71 -9.63
CA PRO A 207 -21.68 3.08 -9.43
C PRO A 207 -21.82 1.74 -10.16
N ASP A 208 -20.94 1.47 -11.12
CA ASP A 208 -20.82 0.24 -11.91
C ASP A 208 -19.99 -0.86 -11.21
N GLY A 209 -19.35 -0.55 -10.10
CA GLY A 209 -18.46 -1.48 -9.40
C GLY A 209 -19.20 -2.56 -8.60
N ILE A 210 -18.56 -3.71 -8.47
CA ILE A 210 -19.08 -4.84 -7.68
C ILE A 210 -18.79 -4.57 -6.20
N VAL A 211 -19.81 -4.40 -5.37
CA VAL A 211 -19.67 -4.17 -3.93
C VAL A 211 -19.49 -5.48 -3.19
N VAL A 212 -18.46 -5.58 -2.36
CA VAL A 212 -18.19 -6.70 -1.46
C VAL A 212 -17.94 -6.21 -0.03
N HIS A 213 -18.28 -7.03 0.95
CA HIS A 213 -18.03 -6.76 2.36
C HIS A 213 -17.14 -7.85 2.93
N TRP A 214 -15.86 -7.55 3.09
CA TRP A 214 -14.86 -8.46 3.64
C TRP A 214 -14.79 -8.36 5.17
N THR A 215 -14.54 -9.49 5.81
CA THR A 215 -14.48 -9.65 7.28
C THR A 215 -13.14 -10.21 7.75
#